data_4b5804eff213b0abb7d0402761491f46
#
_entry.id   4b5804eff213b0abb7d0402761491f46
#
_cell.length_a   1.000
_cell.length_b   1.000
_cell.length_c   1.000
_cell.angle_alpha   90.00
_cell.angle_beta   90.00
_cell.angle_gamma   90.00
#
_symmetry.space_group_name_H-M   'P 1'
#
loop_
_entity.id
_entity.type
_entity.pdbx_description
1 polymer ?
#
loop_
_entity_poly.entity_id
_entity_poly.type
_entity_poly.pdbx_seq_one_letter_code
_entity_poly.pdbx_strand_id
1 'polypeptide(L)'
;MGLDCYIVHGNDQDKAFTYEDDERLKDISLCGGMLSGSGSDGSFRGKVYEPLMDELMSHSNHNFHGHGIWHKSEDDDPPYVTSDELKAQAEVLEEFIQAKVEIAEEEGETYDDDTIIYALPDGWNEYTLREVRDLATLLGIAGKRGAVMHVWW
;
A
#
# COMPACT_ATOMS: atom_id res chain seq x y z
N MET A 1 -8.52 -15.81 8.79
CA MET A 1 -7.41 -15.79 7.85
C MET A 1 -7.08 -14.37 7.43
N GLY A 2 -5.83 -14.11 7.23
CA GLY A 2 -5.39 -12.78 6.85
C GLY A 2 -5.33 -12.60 5.35
N LEU A 3 -5.26 -11.35 4.91
CA LEU A 3 -5.00 -10.97 3.54
C LEU A 3 -3.53 -10.60 3.46
N ASP A 4 -2.73 -11.44 2.83
CA ASP A 4 -1.31 -11.19 2.66
C ASP A 4 -1.03 -10.80 1.22
N CYS A 5 -0.22 -9.77 1.04
CA CYS A 5 0.13 -9.23 -0.27
C CYS A 5 1.62 -9.42 -0.53
N TYR A 6 1.99 -9.71 -1.77
CA TYR A 6 3.39 -9.78 -2.15
C TYR A 6 3.57 -9.35 -3.60
N ILE A 7 4.68 -8.69 -3.85
CA ILE A 7 4.99 -8.10 -5.14
C ILE A 7 5.89 -9.05 -5.93
N VAL A 8 5.54 -9.31 -7.19
CA VAL A 8 6.36 -10.14 -8.08
C VAL A 8 6.45 -9.49 -9.45
N HIS A 9 7.50 -9.85 -10.19
CA HIS A 9 7.71 -9.33 -11.54
C HIS A 9 7.20 -10.36 -12.56
N GLY A 10 6.03 -10.09 -13.14
CA GLY A 10 5.50 -10.87 -14.26
C GLY A 10 5.17 -12.33 -13.97
N ASN A 11 6.11 -13.06 -13.41
CA ASN A 11 5.97 -14.45 -13.03
C ASN A 11 6.12 -14.60 -11.51
N ASP A 12 5.46 -15.59 -10.96
CA ASP A 12 5.40 -15.81 -9.51
C ASP A 12 6.75 -16.06 -8.84
N GLN A 13 7.77 -16.39 -9.62
CA GLN A 13 9.07 -16.81 -9.11
C GLN A 13 10.10 -15.68 -9.08
N ASP A 14 9.87 -14.59 -9.78
CA ASP A 14 10.87 -13.54 -9.95
C ASP A 14 10.65 -12.40 -9.00
N LYS A 15 11.74 -11.92 -8.39
CA LYS A 15 11.71 -10.75 -7.55
C LYS A 15 11.56 -9.51 -8.43
N ALA A 16 10.63 -8.63 -8.05
CA ALA A 16 10.31 -7.44 -8.84
C ALA A 16 11.37 -6.34 -8.75
N PHE A 17 12.11 -6.29 -7.64
CA PHE A 17 12.92 -5.12 -7.30
C PHE A 17 14.38 -5.26 -7.73
N THR A 18 14.95 -4.15 -8.23
CA THR A 18 16.37 -4.06 -8.52
C THR A 18 17.16 -3.80 -7.23
N TYR A 19 18.49 -3.84 -7.32
CA TYR A 19 19.34 -3.48 -6.19
C TYR A 19 19.06 -2.07 -5.69
N GLU A 20 18.88 -1.12 -6.60
CA GLU A 20 18.57 0.26 -6.23
C GLU A 20 17.23 0.37 -5.51
N ASP A 21 16.23 -0.40 -5.96
CA ASP A 21 14.94 -0.44 -5.30
C ASP A 21 15.06 -1.02 -3.90
N ASP A 22 15.85 -2.10 -3.74
CA ASP A 22 16.09 -2.71 -2.44
C ASP A 22 16.72 -1.70 -1.47
N GLU A 23 17.64 -0.87 -1.94
CA GLU A 23 18.24 0.17 -1.11
C GLU A 23 17.22 1.22 -0.66
N ARG A 24 16.26 1.55 -1.51
CA ARG A 24 15.20 2.49 -1.16
C ARG A 24 14.16 1.88 -0.22
N LEU A 25 13.98 0.57 -0.30
CA LEU A 25 12.95 -0.15 0.45
C LEU A 25 13.45 -0.75 1.77
N LYS A 26 14.76 -0.76 1.99
CA LYS A 26 15.35 -1.45 3.15
C LYS A 26 14.86 -0.93 4.50
N ASP A 27 14.49 0.34 4.58
CA ASP A 27 14.03 0.95 5.82
C ASP A 27 12.50 0.95 5.94
N ILE A 28 11.82 0.43 4.94
CA ILE A 28 10.36 0.34 4.98
C ILE A 28 9.94 -0.76 5.94
N SER A 29 9.02 -0.42 6.83
CA SER A 29 8.47 -1.37 7.79
C SER A 29 6.95 -1.33 7.72
N LEU A 30 6.39 -2.36 7.12
CA LEU A 30 4.95 -2.57 7.06
C LEU A 30 4.59 -3.80 7.87
N CYS A 31 3.35 -3.87 8.34
CA CYS A 31 2.91 -5.04 9.09
C CYS A 31 2.94 -6.26 8.16
N GLY A 32 3.78 -7.24 8.46
CA GLY A 32 4.05 -8.35 7.57
C GLY A 32 3.42 -9.68 7.94
N GLY A 33 2.81 -9.75 9.10
CA GLY A 33 2.22 -11.02 9.52
C GLY A 33 3.25 -12.14 9.59
N MET A 34 3.09 -13.16 8.78
CA MET A 34 4.00 -14.33 8.74
C MET A 34 5.33 -14.03 8.07
N LEU A 35 5.37 -13.04 7.21
CA LEU A 35 6.58 -12.67 6.52
C LEU A 35 7.32 -11.65 7.37
N SER A 36 8.42 -11.17 6.90
CA SER A 36 9.29 -10.30 7.70
C SER A 36 8.66 -9.00 8.16
N GLY A 37 7.59 -8.59 7.54
CA GLY A 37 7.00 -7.28 7.78
C GLY A 37 7.75 -6.15 7.11
N SER A 38 8.76 -6.47 6.34
CA SER A 38 9.58 -5.48 5.64
C SER A 38 9.13 -5.33 4.20
N GLY A 39 8.95 -4.10 3.76
CA GLY A 39 8.63 -3.80 2.38
C GLY A 39 9.73 -4.19 1.41
N SER A 40 10.96 -4.37 1.90
CA SER A 40 12.09 -4.70 1.05
C SER A 40 12.00 -6.08 0.40
N ASP A 41 11.21 -6.99 0.96
CA ASP A 41 10.97 -8.30 0.32
C ASP A 41 9.71 -8.29 -0.55
N GLY A 42 9.02 -7.17 -0.63
CA GLY A 42 7.82 -7.03 -1.44
C GLY A 42 6.56 -7.61 -0.81
N SER A 43 6.61 -7.98 0.46
CA SER A 43 5.46 -8.60 1.12
C SER A 43 5.00 -7.79 2.33
N PHE A 44 3.70 -7.83 2.60
CA PHE A 44 3.12 -7.18 3.76
C PHE A 44 1.73 -7.75 4.03
N ARG A 45 1.21 -7.45 5.20
CA ARG A 45 -0.13 -7.90 5.58
C ARG A 45 -1.19 -6.93 5.08
N GLY A 46 -1.78 -7.29 3.96
CA GLY A 46 -2.77 -6.42 3.31
C GLY A 46 -4.00 -6.15 4.15
N LYS A 47 -4.38 -7.09 5.01
CA LYS A 47 -5.55 -6.92 5.87
C LYS A 47 -5.44 -5.67 6.76
N VAL A 48 -4.23 -5.28 7.14
CA VAL A 48 -4.02 -4.09 7.97
C VAL A 48 -4.28 -2.82 7.17
N TYR A 49 -3.90 -2.79 5.90
CA TYR A 49 -3.93 -1.58 5.08
C TYR A 49 -5.11 -1.50 4.13
N GLU A 50 -5.79 -2.59 3.86
CA GLU A 50 -6.92 -2.61 2.95
C GLU A 50 -8.05 -1.65 3.36
N PRO A 51 -8.42 -1.55 4.64
CA PRO A 51 -9.47 -0.59 5.04
C PRO A 51 -9.11 0.84 4.71
N LEU A 52 -7.84 1.23 4.88
CA LEU A 52 -7.36 2.54 4.49
C LEU A 52 -7.48 2.73 2.98
N MET A 53 -7.03 1.74 2.20
CA MET A 53 -7.08 1.82 0.75
C MET A 53 -8.50 1.86 0.22
N ASP A 54 -9.40 1.06 0.78
CA ASP A 54 -10.80 1.05 0.38
C ASP A 54 -11.42 2.42 0.59
N GLU A 55 -11.15 3.05 1.72
CA GLU A 55 -11.67 4.38 2.03
C GLU A 55 -11.13 5.43 1.06
N LEU A 56 -9.81 5.45 0.86
CA LEU A 56 -9.20 6.44 -0.01
C LEU A 56 -9.61 6.26 -1.48
N MET A 57 -9.68 5.03 -1.95
CA MET A 57 -10.05 4.75 -3.33
C MET A 57 -11.54 4.98 -3.60
N SER A 58 -12.39 4.89 -2.57
CA SER A 58 -13.81 5.17 -2.73
C SER A 58 -14.08 6.64 -3.06
N HIS A 59 -13.16 7.52 -2.67
CA HIS A 59 -13.25 8.96 -2.96
C HIS A 59 -12.54 9.33 -4.27
N SER A 60 -11.96 8.36 -4.95
CA SER A 60 -11.37 8.57 -6.27
C SER A 60 -12.29 8.01 -7.34
N ASN A 61 -11.98 8.26 -8.60
CA ASN A 61 -12.79 7.77 -9.72
C ASN A 61 -12.42 6.35 -10.16
N HIS A 62 -11.73 5.62 -9.29
CA HIS A 62 -11.34 4.23 -9.58
C HIS A 62 -12.46 3.28 -9.17
N ASN A 63 -12.77 2.35 -10.06
CA ASN A 63 -13.74 1.30 -9.78
C ASN A 63 -13.03 0.10 -9.17
N PHE A 64 -13.60 -0.45 -8.13
CA PHE A 64 -13.14 -1.71 -7.59
C PHE A 64 -14.36 -2.54 -7.16
N HIS A 65 -14.15 -3.84 -7.04
CA HIS A 65 -15.23 -4.76 -6.68
C HIS A 65 -15.62 -4.58 -5.22
N GLY A 66 -16.88 -4.85 -4.90
CA GLY A 66 -17.43 -4.63 -3.57
C GLY A 66 -16.82 -5.47 -2.45
N HIS A 67 -15.83 -6.29 -2.76
CA HIS A 67 -15.14 -7.14 -1.78
C HIS A 67 -13.87 -6.51 -1.21
N GLY A 68 -13.52 -5.31 -1.66
CA GLY A 68 -12.28 -4.65 -1.28
C GLY A 68 -11.30 -4.57 -2.44
N ILE A 69 -10.45 -3.55 -2.41
CA ILE A 69 -9.59 -3.22 -3.55
C ILE A 69 -8.56 -4.30 -3.87
N TRP A 70 -8.14 -5.04 -2.85
CA TRP A 70 -7.14 -6.10 -3.01
C TRP A 70 -7.73 -7.50 -3.01
N HIS A 71 -9.05 -7.63 -2.95
CA HIS A 71 -9.71 -8.95 -3.01
C HIS A 71 -9.86 -9.37 -4.47
N LYS A 72 -8.86 -10.09 -4.96
CA LYS A 72 -8.87 -10.65 -6.30
C LYS A 72 -9.10 -12.15 -6.20
N SER A 73 -10.00 -12.68 -7.02
CA SER A 73 -10.28 -14.11 -7.09
C SER A 73 -9.76 -14.69 -8.38
N GLU A 74 -9.78 -16.02 -8.49
CA GLU A 74 -9.39 -16.71 -9.71
C GLU A 74 -10.28 -16.32 -10.90
N ASP A 75 -11.49 -15.87 -10.62
CA ASP A 75 -12.44 -15.44 -11.65
C ASP A 75 -12.20 -14.02 -12.15
N ASP A 76 -11.41 -13.25 -11.44
CA ASP A 76 -11.04 -11.91 -11.88
C ASP A 76 -10.02 -11.99 -13.03
N ASP A 77 -10.09 -11.04 -13.92
CA ASP A 77 -9.17 -10.98 -15.07
C ASP A 77 -8.51 -9.59 -15.12
N PRO A 78 -7.26 -9.48 -14.70
CA PRO A 78 -6.40 -10.53 -14.13
C PRO A 78 -6.70 -10.82 -12.66
N PRO A 79 -6.32 -11.99 -12.14
CA PRO A 79 -6.57 -12.35 -10.74
C PRO A 79 -5.51 -11.80 -9.78
N TYR A 80 -4.93 -10.68 -10.11
CA TYR A 80 -3.93 -9.98 -9.29
C TYR A 80 -4.07 -8.49 -9.50
N VAL A 81 -3.46 -7.71 -8.60
CA VAL A 81 -3.44 -6.25 -8.71
C VAL A 81 -2.39 -5.86 -9.74
N THR A 82 -2.81 -5.15 -10.79
CA THR A 82 -1.93 -4.79 -11.90
C THR A 82 -0.99 -3.65 -11.53
N SER A 83 0.08 -3.49 -12.32
CA SER A 83 1.01 -2.38 -12.11
C SER A 83 0.33 -1.02 -12.25
N ASP A 84 -0.61 -0.89 -13.17
CA ASP A 84 -1.36 0.37 -13.32
C ASP A 84 -2.22 0.66 -12.10
N GLU A 85 -2.85 -0.37 -11.55
CA GLU A 85 -3.61 -0.23 -10.30
C GLU A 85 -2.70 0.17 -9.15
N LEU A 86 -1.50 -0.42 -9.05
CA LEU A 86 -0.54 -0.07 -8.01
C LEU A 86 -0.08 1.38 -8.12
N LYS A 87 0.17 1.85 -9.34
CA LYS A 87 0.52 3.27 -9.56
C LYS A 87 -0.59 4.20 -9.10
N ALA A 88 -1.83 3.89 -9.49
CA ALA A 88 -2.97 4.71 -9.11
C ALA A 88 -3.15 4.76 -7.59
N GLN A 89 -2.98 3.63 -6.93
CA GLN A 89 -3.08 3.55 -5.48
C GLN A 89 -1.98 4.36 -4.80
N ALA A 90 -0.76 4.29 -5.32
CA ALA A 90 0.35 5.07 -4.78
C ALA A 90 0.10 6.58 -4.93
N GLU A 91 -0.42 7.01 -6.06
CA GLU A 91 -0.75 8.42 -6.29
C GLU A 91 -1.82 8.90 -5.31
N VAL A 92 -2.85 8.11 -5.06
CA VAL A 92 -3.90 8.46 -4.10
C VAL A 92 -3.32 8.58 -2.70
N LEU A 93 -2.42 7.67 -2.31
CA LEU A 93 -1.76 7.73 -1.00
C LEU A 93 -0.87 8.99 -0.88
N GLU A 94 -0.12 9.31 -1.91
CA GLU A 94 0.76 10.48 -1.90
C GLU A 94 -0.05 11.79 -1.81
N GLU A 95 -1.15 11.88 -2.54
CA GLU A 95 -2.04 13.04 -2.48
C GLU A 95 -2.66 13.18 -1.09
N PHE A 96 -3.06 12.07 -0.48
CA PHE A 96 -3.60 12.06 0.87
C PHE A 96 -2.57 12.57 1.89
N ILE A 97 -1.33 12.07 1.81
CA ILE A 97 -0.25 12.51 2.69
C ILE A 97 -0.01 14.00 2.52
N GLN A 98 0.12 14.46 1.29
CA GLN A 98 0.39 15.86 1.00
C GLN A 98 -0.70 16.77 1.56
N ALA A 99 -1.96 16.40 1.35
CA ALA A 99 -3.08 17.18 1.87
C ALA A 99 -3.04 17.28 3.40
N LYS A 100 -2.73 16.17 4.07
CA LYS A 100 -2.65 16.16 5.54
C LYS A 100 -1.50 17.02 6.06
N VAL A 101 -0.34 16.95 5.41
CA VAL A 101 0.83 17.73 5.80
C VAL A 101 0.59 19.22 5.57
N GLU A 102 -0.02 19.59 4.46
CA GLU A 102 -0.33 20.99 4.15
C GLU A 102 -1.30 21.59 5.16
N ILE A 103 -2.34 20.85 5.53
CA ILE A 103 -3.30 21.32 6.57
C ILE A 103 -2.57 21.52 7.89
N ALA A 104 -1.70 20.59 8.28
CA ALA A 104 -0.93 20.70 9.51
C ALA A 104 -0.06 21.97 9.51
N GLU A 105 0.63 22.23 8.40
CA GLU A 105 1.49 23.40 8.26
C GLU A 105 0.68 24.70 8.37
N GLU A 106 -0.50 24.75 7.75
CA GLU A 106 -1.40 25.91 7.86
C GLU A 106 -1.83 26.17 9.29
N GLU A 107 -1.95 25.12 10.10
CA GLU A 107 -2.32 25.21 11.50
C GLU A 107 -1.12 25.40 12.42
N GLY A 108 0.10 25.52 11.85
CA GLY A 108 1.32 25.69 12.60
C GLY A 108 1.84 24.41 13.25
N GLU A 109 1.39 23.27 12.76
CA GLU A 109 1.82 21.96 13.25
C GLU A 109 2.81 21.33 12.30
N THR A 110 3.64 20.43 12.83
CA THR A 110 4.56 19.62 12.05
C THR A 110 4.30 18.15 12.35
N TYR A 111 4.06 17.37 11.33
CA TYR A 111 3.87 15.93 11.48
C TYR A 111 5.22 15.22 11.41
N ASP A 112 5.45 14.30 12.33
CA ASP A 112 6.61 13.41 12.30
C ASP A 112 6.16 12.00 11.86
N ASP A 113 7.10 11.07 11.81
CA ASP A 113 6.82 9.71 11.35
C ASP A 113 5.83 8.96 12.23
N ASP A 114 5.76 9.31 13.50
CA ASP A 114 4.88 8.65 14.46
C ASP A 114 3.51 9.31 14.57
N THR A 115 3.28 10.40 13.86
CA THR A 115 1.99 11.08 13.88
C THR A 115 0.94 10.23 13.19
N ILE A 116 -0.18 10.00 13.87
CA ILE A 116 -1.31 9.29 13.29
C ILE A 116 -2.03 10.24 12.36
N ILE A 117 -2.08 9.90 11.06
CA ILE A 117 -2.72 10.77 10.06
C ILE A 117 -4.09 10.24 9.61
N TYR A 118 -4.42 9.03 10.01
CA TYR A 118 -5.73 8.45 9.71
C TYR A 118 -6.07 7.38 10.74
N ALA A 119 -7.31 7.35 11.16
CA ALA A 119 -7.85 6.30 12.03
C ALA A 119 -9.24 5.92 11.53
N LEU A 120 -9.53 4.64 11.54
CA LEU A 120 -10.85 4.16 11.16
C LEU A 120 -11.88 4.51 12.24
N PRO A 121 -13.16 4.69 11.86
CA PRO A 121 -14.20 5.04 12.83
C PRO A 121 -14.36 4.05 13.97
N ASP A 122 -13.97 2.79 13.78
CA ASP A 122 -14.03 1.77 14.82
C ASP A 122 -12.91 1.90 15.86
N GLY A 123 -11.90 2.71 15.57
CA GLY A 123 -10.77 2.93 16.47
C GLY A 123 -9.79 1.78 16.54
N TRP A 124 -9.99 0.71 15.78
CA TRP A 124 -9.14 -0.46 15.83
C TRP A 124 -7.86 -0.32 15.01
N ASN A 125 -7.91 0.46 13.94
CA ASN A 125 -6.75 0.66 13.08
C ASN A 125 -6.42 2.14 12.99
N GLU A 126 -5.17 2.45 13.33
CA GLU A 126 -4.61 3.79 13.19
C GLU A 126 -3.37 3.70 12.32
N TYR A 127 -3.17 4.70 11.48
CA TYR A 127 -2.07 4.69 10.52
C TYR A 127 -1.21 5.92 10.72
N THR A 128 0.09 5.68 10.93
CA THR A 128 1.05 6.78 11.09
C THR A 128 1.47 7.32 9.73
N LEU A 129 2.01 8.53 9.73
CA LEU A 129 2.57 9.14 8.53
C LEU A 129 3.60 8.22 7.87
N ARG A 130 4.46 7.60 8.67
CA ARG A 130 5.47 6.68 8.17
C ARG A 130 4.87 5.46 7.48
N GLU A 131 3.88 4.84 8.09
CA GLU A 131 3.23 3.66 7.50
C GLU A 131 2.58 3.97 6.16
N VAL A 132 1.87 5.08 6.07
CA VAL A 132 1.19 5.47 4.83
C VAL A 132 2.23 5.81 3.76
N ARG A 133 3.30 6.52 4.14
CA ARG A 133 4.40 6.83 3.23
C ARG A 133 5.11 5.58 2.74
N ASP A 134 5.39 4.65 3.65
CA ASP A 134 6.06 3.39 3.29
C ASP A 134 5.22 2.58 2.33
N LEU A 135 3.91 2.50 2.57
CA LEU A 135 2.99 1.83 1.66
C LEU A 135 2.98 2.49 0.27
N ALA A 136 2.90 3.82 0.23
CA ALA A 136 2.93 4.57 -1.02
C ALA A 136 4.24 4.31 -1.78
N THR A 137 5.36 4.27 -1.07
CA THR A 137 6.67 4.02 -1.67
C THR A 137 6.74 2.63 -2.28
N LEU A 138 6.30 1.61 -1.54
CA LEU A 138 6.32 0.24 -2.03
C LEU A 138 5.44 0.07 -3.27
N LEU A 139 4.20 0.51 -3.20
CA LEU A 139 3.25 0.39 -4.32
C LEU A 139 3.71 1.22 -5.53
N GLY A 140 4.27 2.40 -5.29
CA GLY A 140 4.76 3.27 -6.36
C GLY A 140 5.94 2.67 -7.09
N ILE A 141 6.91 2.12 -6.37
CA ILE A 141 8.07 1.47 -6.98
C ILE A 141 7.62 0.23 -7.76
N ALA A 142 6.78 -0.60 -7.16
CA ALA A 142 6.27 -1.80 -7.82
C ALA A 142 5.54 -1.47 -9.12
N GLY A 143 4.64 -0.49 -9.07
CA GLY A 143 3.91 -0.05 -10.27
C GLY A 143 4.84 0.50 -11.35
N LYS A 144 5.82 1.30 -10.96
CA LYS A 144 6.79 1.88 -11.89
C LYS A 144 7.65 0.81 -12.59
N ARG A 145 7.93 -0.29 -11.90
CA ARG A 145 8.71 -1.40 -12.47
C ARG A 145 7.87 -2.36 -13.31
N GLY A 146 6.56 -2.14 -13.40
CA GLY A 146 5.67 -3.05 -14.12
C GLY A 146 5.39 -4.33 -13.36
N ALA A 147 5.63 -4.33 -12.05
CA ALA A 147 5.37 -5.48 -11.20
C ALA A 147 3.87 -5.59 -10.92
N VAL A 148 3.46 -6.75 -10.46
CA VAL A 148 2.08 -7.01 -10.05
C VAL A 148 2.07 -7.45 -8.59
N MET A 149 0.92 -7.32 -7.94
CA MET A 149 0.76 -7.74 -6.57
C MET A 149 -0.20 -8.91 -6.48
N HIS A 150 0.29 -10.02 -5.97
CA HIS A 150 -0.54 -11.17 -5.68
C HIS A 150 -1.10 -11.04 -4.28
N VAL A 151 -2.33 -11.51 -4.11
CA VAL A 151 -3.05 -11.42 -2.86
C VAL A 151 -3.41 -12.82 -2.42
N TRP A 152 -3.07 -13.13 -1.18
CA TRP A 152 -3.32 -14.44 -0.59
C TRP A 152 -4.21 -14.25 0.64
N TRP A 153 -5.39 -14.91 0.62
CA TRP A 153 -6.35 -14.76 1.72
C TRP A 153 -7.21 -15.98 1.96
#